data_71942be95f60d6a5c41b5d4111b9fedf
#
_entry.id   71942be95f60d6a5c41b5d4111b9fedf
#
_cell.length_a   1.000
_cell.length_b   1.000
_cell.length_c   1.000
_cell.angle_alpha   90.00
_cell.angle_beta   90.00
_cell.angle_gamma   90.00
#
_symmetry.space_group_name_H-M   'P 1'
#
loop_
_entity.id
_entity.type
_entity.pdbx_description
1 polymer ?
#
loop_
_entity_poly.entity_id
_entity_poly.type
_entity_poly.pdbx_seq_one_letter_code
_entity_poly.pdbx_strand_id
1 'polypeptide(L)'
;MPDGLAHGVLDTPAIEARELTVGYGAHRVLDRVSIKIPVGSWTSVVGPNGCGKSTLLRALAGLLTPVSGRISLQGRPLASWPRRDRARHLGWLPQWAAPSELTALECVALGRFAHTGWLGSRRAQDDAAIQRAMAATGSLAWAARRLSTLSGGERQRVLLARVLAVEAATLLLDEPTTHLDPPHQEDVARTLREQAHLCGVTIVSAIHELSVALAADRLIVMGRGGLIGQGTVQEALHGDWLSKAFGARIKIISHGGTSLWQPRLRETSDD
;
A
#
# COMPACT_ATOMS: atom_id res chain seq x y z
N MET A 1 -38.68 17.42 -16.00
CA MET A 1 -38.06 16.15 -15.63
C MET A 1 -36.97 15.80 -16.63
N PRO A 2 -35.70 15.83 -16.21
CA PRO A 2 -34.81 14.74 -16.48
C PRO A 2 -33.88 14.48 -15.28
N ASP A 3 -34.31 13.56 -14.44
CA ASP A 3 -33.42 12.91 -13.46
C ASP A 3 -33.04 11.55 -14.02
N GLY A 4 -31.76 11.29 -14.23
CA GLY A 4 -31.36 9.94 -14.65
C GLY A 4 -29.94 9.75 -15.19
N LEU A 5 -28.93 10.55 -14.79
CA LEU A 5 -27.54 10.30 -15.28
C LEU A 5 -26.40 10.60 -14.28
N ALA A 6 -26.64 10.56 -12.96
CA ALA A 6 -25.60 10.90 -11.99
C ALA A 6 -25.19 9.78 -11.02
N HIS A 7 -25.70 8.56 -11.13
CA HIS A 7 -25.43 7.48 -10.14
C HIS A 7 -24.45 6.39 -10.59
N GLY A 8 -23.93 6.44 -11.81
CA GLY A 8 -23.06 5.37 -12.36
C GLY A 8 -21.56 5.52 -12.15
N VAL A 9 -21.05 6.68 -11.74
CA VAL A 9 -19.58 6.95 -11.68
C VAL A 9 -19.00 6.76 -10.30
N LEU A 10 -19.80 6.75 -9.23
CA LEU A 10 -19.32 6.67 -7.83
C LEU A 10 -19.09 5.25 -7.31
N ASP A 11 -19.37 4.20 -8.08
CA ASP A 11 -19.31 2.80 -7.60
C ASP A 11 -18.18 1.96 -8.22
N THR A 12 -17.36 2.53 -9.10
CA THR A 12 -16.25 1.79 -9.71
C THR A 12 -15.06 1.79 -8.77
N PRO A 13 -14.62 0.61 -8.28
CA PRO A 13 -13.46 0.52 -7.39
C PRO A 13 -12.18 0.96 -8.12
N ALA A 14 -11.23 1.53 -7.38
CA ALA A 14 -9.91 1.88 -7.92
C ALA A 14 -9.17 0.62 -8.40
N ILE A 15 -9.24 -0.45 -7.61
CA ILE A 15 -8.74 -1.78 -8.00
C ILE A 15 -9.80 -2.82 -7.63
N GLU A 16 -10.03 -3.76 -8.53
CA GLU A 16 -10.82 -4.96 -8.25
C GLU A 16 -10.06 -6.20 -8.71
N ALA A 17 -9.97 -7.21 -7.85
CA ALA A 17 -9.54 -8.55 -8.22
C ALA A 17 -10.71 -9.51 -8.03
N ARG A 18 -10.93 -10.41 -9.00
CA ARG A 18 -12.00 -11.42 -8.96
C ARG A 18 -11.41 -12.79 -9.18
N GLU A 19 -11.70 -13.71 -8.25
CA GLU A 19 -11.27 -15.13 -8.27
C GLU A 19 -9.77 -15.27 -8.56
N LEU A 20 -8.96 -14.41 -7.96
CA LEU A 20 -7.54 -14.29 -8.24
C LEU A 20 -6.76 -15.45 -7.66
N THR A 21 -6.14 -16.25 -8.51
CA THR A 21 -5.18 -17.30 -8.13
C THR A 21 -3.79 -16.92 -8.59
N VAL A 22 -2.83 -16.87 -7.67
CA VAL A 22 -1.45 -16.47 -7.92
C VAL A 22 -0.48 -17.41 -7.23
N GLY A 23 0.65 -17.68 -7.87
CA GLY A 23 1.68 -18.55 -7.32
C GLY A 23 3.00 -18.44 -8.05
N TYR A 24 3.97 -19.24 -7.61
CA TYR A 24 5.31 -19.36 -8.18
C TYR A 24 5.56 -20.82 -8.58
N GLY A 25 5.68 -21.07 -9.87
CA GLY A 25 5.74 -22.45 -10.39
C GLY A 25 4.49 -23.25 -10.01
N ALA A 26 4.67 -24.41 -9.38
CA ALA A 26 3.57 -25.24 -8.91
C ALA A 26 2.95 -24.79 -7.57
N HIS A 27 3.60 -23.88 -6.84
CA HIS A 27 3.16 -23.44 -5.51
C HIS A 27 2.15 -22.29 -5.62
N ARG A 28 0.89 -22.56 -5.25
CA ARG A 28 -0.15 -21.52 -5.14
C ARG A 28 -0.02 -20.81 -3.81
N VAL A 29 0.06 -19.47 -3.87
CA VAL A 29 0.14 -18.58 -2.69
C VAL A 29 -1.23 -17.98 -2.39
N LEU A 30 -1.96 -17.59 -3.43
CA LEU A 30 -3.32 -17.07 -3.33
C LEU A 30 -4.24 -17.99 -4.14
N ASP A 31 -5.39 -18.34 -3.58
CA ASP A 31 -6.38 -19.16 -4.28
C ASP A 31 -7.74 -18.47 -4.25
N ARG A 32 -8.26 -18.15 -5.44
CA ARG A 32 -9.58 -17.53 -5.69
C ARG A 32 -9.91 -16.32 -4.81
N VAL A 33 -8.92 -15.44 -4.59
CA VAL A 33 -9.10 -14.23 -3.80
C VAL A 33 -9.88 -13.18 -4.58
N SER A 34 -10.96 -12.66 -3.98
CA SER A 34 -11.75 -11.56 -4.56
C SER A 34 -11.74 -10.37 -3.62
N ILE A 35 -11.29 -9.21 -4.10
CA ILE A 35 -11.19 -7.97 -3.31
C ILE A 35 -11.62 -6.76 -4.14
N LYS A 36 -12.09 -5.73 -3.44
CA LYS A 36 -12.43 -4.41 -4.01
C LYS A 36 -11.81 -3.31 -3.18
N ILE A 37 -11.08 -2.40 -3.82
CA ILE A 37 -10.45 -1.25 -3.20
C ILE A 37 -11.21 0.01 -3.63
N PRO A 38 -11.87 0.72 -2.72
CA PRO A 38 -12.56 1.98 -3.05
C PRO A 38 -11.59 3.07 -3.46
N VAL A 39 -12.06 4.01 -4.29
CA VAL A 39 -11.30 5.21 -4.67
C VAL A 39 -11.07 6.11 -3.46
N GLY A 40 -9.90 6.75 -3.37
CA GLY A 40 -9.60 7.77 -2.36
C GLY A 40 -9.57 7.24 -0.92
N SER A 41 -9.34 5.95 -0.73
CA SER A 41 -9.24 5.32 0.59
C SER A 41 -7.88 4.70 0.83
N TRP A 42 -7.46 4.61 2.09
CA TRP A 42 -6.32 3.84 2.50
C TRP A 42 -6.77 2.46 3.03
N THR A 43 -6.36 1.40 2.33
CA THR A 43 -6.61 0.01 2.70
C THR A 43 -5.30 -0.65 3.14
N SER A 44 -5.25 -1.19 4.36
CA SER A 44 -4.12 -1.99 4.83
C SER A 44 -4.36 -3.48 4.65
N VAL A 45 -3.36 -4.18 4.11
CA VAL A 45 -3.33 -5.64 4.00
C VAL A 45 -2.54 -6.19 5.19
N VAL A 46 -3.21 -6.95 6.05
CA VAL A 46 -2.63 -7.51 7.27
C VAL A 46 -2.75 -9.03 7.30
N GLY A 47 -1.87 -9.67 8.05
CA GLY A 47 -1.86 -11.13 8.21
C GLY A 47 -0.46 -11.65 8.55
N PRO A 48 -0.33 -12.93 8.94
CA PRO A 48 0.95 -13.51 9.35
C PRO A 48 1.98 -13.51 8.22
N ASN A 49 3.25 -13.72 8.58
CA ASN A 49 4.31 -13.83 7.59
C ASN A 49 4.05 -15.02 6.67
N GLY A 50 4.32 -14.83 5.38
CA GLY A 50 4.13 -15.87 4.36
C GLY A 50 2.68 -16.10 3.91
N CYS A 51 1.68 -15.34 4.40
CA CYS A 51 0.28 -15.49 3.97
C CYS A 51 -0.02 -14.94 2.57
N GLY A 52 0.95 -14.27 1.91
CA GLY A 52 0.80 -13.81 0.52
C GLY A 52 0.55 -12.33 0.33
N LYS A 53 0.73 -11.47 1.35
CA LYS A 53 0.53 -9.99 1.24
C LYS A 53 1.30 -9.38 0.08
N SER A 54 2.63 -9.58 0.05
CA SER A 54 3.49 -9.07 -1.04
C SER A 54 3.15 -9.69 -2.39
N THR A 55 2.71 -10.95 -2.41
CA THR A 55 2.25 -11.62 -3.63
C THR A 55 0.98 -10.97 -4.17
N LEU A 56 0.02 -10.65 -3.29
CA LEU A 56 -1.18 -9.91 -3.64
C LEU A 56 -0.82 -8.55 -4.24
N LEU A 57 -0.03 -7.76 -3.54
CA LEU A 57 0.38 -6.44 -4.01
C LEU A 57 1.12 -6.49 -5.35
N ARG A 58 2.03 -7.44 -5.54
CA ARG A 58 2.74 -7.64 -6.83
C ARG A 58 1.78 -8.01 -7.97
N ALA A 59 0.77 -8.84 -7.69
CA ALA A 59 -0.26 -9.16 -8.67
C ALA A 59 -1.11 -7.94 -9.03
N LEU A 60 -1.54 -7.15 -8.02
CA LEU A 60 -2.28 -5.89 -8.24
C LEU A 60 -1.45 -4.85 -9.00
N ALA A 61 -0.12 -4.83 -8.81
CA ALA A 61 0.81 -3.99 -9.57
C ALA A 61 1.02 -4.47 -11.02
N GLY A 62 0.55 -5.69 -11.36
CA GLY A 62 0.82 -6.33 -12.65
C GLY A 62 2.30 -6.73 -12.81
N LEU A 63 3.00 -6.94 -11.70
CA LEU A 63 4.37 -7.45 -11.65
C LEU A 63 4.42 -8.98 -11.60
N LEU A 64 3.29 -9.60 -11.27
CA LEU A 64 3.10 -11.04 -11.25
C LEU A 64 1.82 -11.39 -12.00
N THR A 65 1.94 -12.26 -13.00
CA THR A 65 0.79 -12.68 -13.82
C THR A 65 -0.03 -13.71 -13.04
N PRO A 66 -1.35 -13.51 -12.88
CA PRO A 66 -2.22 -14.50 -12.26
C PRO A 66 -2.24 -15.82 -13.05
N VAL A 67 -2.38 -16.93 -12.33
CA VAL A 67 -2.66 -18.26 -12.90
C VAL A 67 -4.10 -18.29 -13.42
N SER A 68 -5.03 -17.70 -12.66
CA SER A 68 -6.44 -17.53 -13.05
C SER A 68 -7.04 -16.30 -12.35
N GLY A 69 -8.26 -15.93 -12.75
CA GLY A 69 -8.93 -14.74 -12.27
C GLY A 69 -8.56 -13.51 -13.08
N ARG A 70 -9.01 -12.33 -12.61
CA ARG A 70 -8.81 -11.06 -13.31
C ARG A 70 -8.60 -9.92 -12.34
N ILE A 71 -7.81 -8.94 -12.77
CA ILE A 71 -7.59 -7.68 -12.04
C ILE A 71 -8.02 -6.54 -12.97
N SER A 72 -8.76 -5.57 -12.43
CA SER A 72 -9.06 -4.32 -13.10
C SER A 72 -8.54 -3.14 -12.28
N LEU A 73 -8.05 -2.13 -12.98
CA LEU A 73 -7.64 -0.82 -12.47
C LEU A 73 -8.60 0.21 -13.05
N GLN A 74 -9.33 0.93 -12.20
CA GLN A 74 -10.34 1.92 -12.63
C GLN A 74 -11.35 1.34 -13.63
N GLY A 75 -11.84 0.12 -13.36
CA GLY A 75 -12.79 -0.59 -14.23
C GLY A 75 -12.21 -1.21 -15.49
N ARG A 76 -10.98 -0.88 -15.89
CA ARG A 76 -10.32 -1.42 -17.08
C ARG A 76 -9.44 -2.62 -16.72
N PRO A 77 -9.46 -3.74 -17.49
CA PRO A 77 -8.58 -4.89 -17.22
C PRO A 77 -7.11 -4.48 -17.13
N LEU A 78 -6.41 -4.87 -16.06
CA LEU A 78 -5.02 -4.46 -15.80
C LEU A 78 -4.08 -4.89 -16.94
N ALA A 79 -4.31 -6.04 -17.54
CA ALA A 79 -3.51 -6.56 -18.65
C ALA A 79 -3.63 -5.71 -19.94
N SER A 80 -4.70 -4.92 -20.09
CA SER A 80 -4.92 -4.06 -21.26
C SER A 80 -4.26 -2.68 -21.15
N TRP A 81 -3.65 -2.37 -20.00
CA TRP A 81 -2.93 -1.12 -19.80
C TRP A 81 -1.52 -1.21 -20.43
N PRO A 82 -1.14 -0.29 -21.33
CA PRO A 82 0.25 -0.15 -21.73
C PRO A 82 1.14 0.08 -20.50
N ARG A 83 2.32 -0.54 -20.45
CA ARG A 83 3.20 -0.49 -19.27
C ARG A 83 3.47 0.93 -18.77
N ARG A 84 3.71 1.87 -19.70
CA ARG A 84 3.99 3.27 -19.38
C ARG A 84 2.78 3.97 -18.77
N ASP A 85 1.60 3.76 -19.34
CA ASP A 85 0.37 4.39 -18.85
C ASP A 85 0.00 3.81 -17.46
N ARG A 86 0.12 2.49 -17.30
CA ARG A 86 -0.04 1.86 -15.98
C ARG A 86 0.90 2.47 -14.94
N ALA A 87 2.18 2.70 -15.28
CA ALA A 87 3.16 3.29 -14.37
C ALA A 87 2.88 4.75 -13.99
N ARG A 88 2.03 5.46 -14.73
CA ARG A 88 1.52 6.79 -14.38
C ARG A 88 0.33 6.75 -13.45
N HIS A 89 -0.46 5.67 -13.50
CA HIS A 89 -1.67 5.52 -12.70
C HIS A 89 -1.47 4.70 -11.44
N LEU A 90 -0.36 3.97 -11.34
CA LEU A 90 -0.08 3.05 -10.27
C LEU A 90 1.38 3.18 -9.80
N GLY A 91 1.56 3.76 -8.61
CA GLY A 91 2.85 3.86 -7.94
C GLY A 91 3.13 2.57 -7.16
N TRP A 92 4.39 2.10 -7.18
CA TRP A 92 4.82 0.87 -6.52
C TRP A 92 6.02 1.10 -5.60
N LEU A 93 5.87 0.75 -4.31
CA LEU A 93 6.95 0.66 -3.34
C LEU A 93 7.22 -0.82 -3.05
N PRO A 94 8.37 -1.38 -3.42
CA PRO A 94 8.76 -2.74 -3.04
C PRO A 94 9.21 -2.80 -1.58
N GLN A 95 9.08 -3.96 -0.96
CA GLN A 95 9.56 -4.24 0.40
C GLN A 95 11.07 -3.99 0.56
N TRP A 96 11.83 -4.27 -0.49
CA TRP A 96 13.27 -4.09 -0.48
C TRP A 96 13.74 -3.34 -1.73
N ALA A 97 14.64 -2.39 -1.54
CA ALA A 97 15.35 -1.72 -2.61
C ALA A 97 16.86 -1.79 -2.34
N ALA A 98 17.63 -2.20 -3.35
CA ALA A 98 19.08 -2.27 -3.24
C ALA A 98 19.67 -0.91 -2.84
N PRO A 99 20.74 -0.89 -2.02
CA PRO A 99 21.54 0.30 -1.83
C PRO A 99 22.00 0.84 -3.18
N SER A 100 22.01 2.15 -3.33
CA SER A 100 22.36 2.82 -4.57
C SER A 100 23.26 4.00 -4.27
N GLU A 101 24.16 4.32 -5.20
CA GLU A 101 25.02 5.50 -5.16
C GLU A 101 24.28 6.79 -5.61
N LEU A 102 23.03 6.67 -6.02
CA LEU A 102 22.19 7.82 -6.32
C LEU A 102 22.00 8.68 -5.07
N THR A 103 21.94 9.98 -5.27
CA THR A 103 21.48 10.91 -4.24
C THR A 103 19.98 10.71 -3.98
N ALA A 104 19.48 11.16 -2.82
CA ALA A 104 18.07 11.12 -2.51
C ALA A 104 17.24 11.84 -3.57
N LEU A 105 17.68 13.01 -4.03
CA LEU A 105 17.01 13.77 -5.09
C LEU A 105 16.94 12.98 -6.41
N GLU A 106 18.03 12.36 -6.85
CA GLU A 106 18.06 11.54 -8.06
C GLU A 106 17.14 10.32 -7.93
N CYS A 107 17.12 9.68 -6.77
CA CYS A 107 16.21 8.56 -6.50
C CYS A 107 14.75 9.00 -6.60
N VAL A 108 14.37 10.11 -6.00
CA VAL A 108 12.98 10.63 -6.07
C VAL A 108 12.64 11.03 -7.50
N ALA A 109 13.58 11.60 -8.24
CA ALA A 109 13.39 11.96 -9.64
C ALA A 109 13.06 10.78 -10.55
N LEU A 110 13.51 9.55 -10.20
CA LEU A 110 13.08 8.33 -10.92
C LEU A 110 11.56 8.12 -10.89
N GLY A 111 10.85 8.65 -9.91
CA GLY A 111 9.39 8.62 -9.86
C GLY A 111 8.75 9.33 -11.05
N ARG A 112 9.44 10.31 -11.66
CA ARG A 112 8.95 11.03 -12.85
C ARG A 112 9.22 10.33 -14.18
N PHE A 113 9.95 9.21 -14.16
CA PHE A 113 10.35 8.50 -15.39
C PHE A 113 9.17 8.09 -16.28
N ALA A 114 8.04 7.68 -15.69
CA ALA A 114 6.84 7.34 -16.45
C ALA A 114 6.29 8.56 -17.24
N HIS A 115 6.51 9.78 -16.76
CA HIS A 115 6.08 11.04 -17.37
C HIS A 115 7.09 11.55 -18.39
N THR A 116 8.36 11.63 -18.02
CA THR A 116 9.43 12.19 -18.86
C THR A 116 9.91 11.22 -19.94
N GLY A 117 9.93 9.91 -19.64
CA GLY A 117 10.55 8.90 -20.52
C GLY A 117 12.07 8.94 -20.50
N TRP A 118 12.70 8.07 -21.31
CA TRP A 118 14.16 7.92 -21.35
C TRP A 118 14.90 9.13 -21.95
N LEU A 119 14.33 9.76 -22.99
CA LEU A 119 14.95 10.86 -23.71
C LEU A 119 14.36 12.23 -23.36
N GLY A 120 13.39 12.26 -22.46
CA GLY A 120 12.72 13.50 -22.08
C GLY A 120 13.51 14.28 -21.03
N SER A 121 13.67 15.58 -21.24
CA SER A 121 14.19 16.49 -20.21
C SER A 121 13.14 16.72 -19.12
N ARG A 122 13.61 16.85 -17.89
CA ARG A 122 12.79 17.19 -16.72
C ARG A 122 12.25 18.61 -16.87
N ARG A 123 10.96 18.80 -16.61
CA ARG A 123 10.26 20.09 -16.70
C ARG A 123 10.07 20.67 -15.29
N ALA A 124 9.78 21.96 -15.19
CA ALA A 124 9.50 22.62 -13.92
C ALA A 124 8.39 21.92 -13.08
N GLN A 125 7.38 21.38 -13.75
CA GLN A 125 6.33 20.60 -13.08
C GLN A 125 6.87 19.30 -12.44
N ASP A 126 7.88 18.66 -13.03
CA ASP A 126 8.50 17.46 -12.47
C ASP A 126 9.36 17.81 -11.25
N ASP A 127 10.06 18.93 -11.30
CA ASP A 127 10.82 19.46 -10.16
C ASP A 127 9.88 19.82 -9.00
N ALA A 128 8.76 20.44 -9.28
CA ALA A 128 7.74 20.75 -8.27
C ALA A 128 7.13 19.47 -7.65
N ALA A 129 6.86 18.42 -8.44
CA ALA A 129 6.37 17.14 -7.93
C ALA A 129 7.40 16.46 -7.02
N ILE A 130 8.69 16.48 -7.40
CA ILE A 130 9.78 15.95 -6.59
C ILE A 130 9.87 16.69 -5.25
N GLN A 131 9.83 18.03 -5.28
CA GLN A 131 9.90 18.85 -4.07
C GLN A 131 8.72 18.58 -3.14
N ARG A 132 7.48 18.52 -3.66
CA ARG A 132 6.29 18.18 -2.87
C ARG A 132 6.42 16.81 -2.22
N ALA A 133 6.87 15.81 -2.97
CA ALA A 133 7.02 14.44 -2.46
C ALA A 133 8.08 14.36 -1.35
N MET A 134 9.22 15.05 -1.53
CA MET A 134 10.28 15.09 -0.53
C MET A 134 9.84 15.86 0.73
N ALA A 135 9.08 16.95 0.57
CA ALA A 135 8.51 17.69 1.69
C ALA A 135 7.52 16.83 2.49
N ALA A 136 6.59 16.14 1.81
CA ALA A 136 5.60 15.28 2.43
C ALA A 136 6.20 14.13 3.26
N THR A 137 7.40 13.65 2.91
CA THR A 137 8.11 12.59 3.64
C THR A 137 9.21 13.11 4.56
N GLY A 138 9.38 14.44 4.69
CA GLY A 138 10.44 15.04 5.50
C GLY A 138 11.85 14.72 5.01
N SER A 139 12.03 14.40 3.71
CA SER A 139 13.32 13.96 3.16
C SER A 139 14.13 15.04 2.45
N LEU A 140 13.65 16.29 2.43
CA LEU A 140 14.33 17.42 1.76
C LEU A 140 15.75 17.68 2.27
N ALA A 141 15.98 17.54 3.58
CA ALA A 141 17.30 17.76 4.18
C ALA A 141 18.37 16.78 3.67
N TRP A 142 17.96 15.68 3.07
CA TRP A 142 18.87 14.63 2.56
C TRP A 142 19.02 14.66 1.04
N ALA A 143 18.48 15.67 0.35
CA ALA A 143 18.41 15.71 -1.12
C ALA A 143 19.76 15.40 -1.80
N ALA A 144 20.86 15.96 -1.27
CA ALA A 144 22.21 15.78 -1.82
C ALA A 144 22.95 14.54 -1.26
N ARG A 145 22.40 13.84 -0.24
CA ARG A 145 23.05 12.66 0.35
C ARG A 145 22.81 11.42 -0.50
N ARG A 146 23.81 10.55 -0.59
CA ARG A 146 23.70 9.26 -1.28
C ARG A 146 22.84 8.31 -0.46
N LEU A 147 22.02 7.48 -1.13
CA LEU A 147 21.18 6.48 -0.47
C LEU A 147 21.99 5.48 0.36
N SER A 148 23.22 5.15 -0.05
CA SER A 148 24.12 4.28 0.68
C SER A 148 24.56 4.85 2.03
N THR A 149 24.49 6.18 2.22
CA THR A 149 24.88 6.88 3.46
C THR A 149 23.70 7.19 4.39
N LEU A 150 22.48 6.87 3.97
CA LEU A 150 21.27 7.08 4.75
C LEU A 150 21.03 5.91 5.71
N SER A 151 20.49 6.20 6.88
CA SER A 151 19.92 5.17 7.76
C SER A 151 18.77 4.42 7.07
N GLY A 152 18.39 3.25 7.60
CA GLY A 152 17.26 2.49 7.06
C GLY A 152 15.98 3.32 6.98
N GLY A 153 15.68 4.07 8.03
CA GLY A 153 14.49 4.93 8.11
C GLY A 153 14.55 6.15 7.18
N GLU A 154 15.70 6.84 7.11
CA GLU A 154 15.90 7.95 6.17
C GLU A 154 15.72 7.47 4.73
N ARG A 155 16.32 6.31 4.39
CA ARG A 155 16.20 5.71 3.06
C ARG A 155 14.76 5.32 2.75
N GLN A 156 14.02 4.74 3.70
CA GLN A 156 12.61 4.37 3.51
C GLN A 156 11.74 5.58 3.19
N ARG A 157 11.95 6.71 3.86
CA ARG A 157 11.24 7.97 3.57
C ARG A 157 11.57 8.52 2.18
N VAL A 158 12.82 8.40 1.72
CA VAL A 158 13.21 8.76 0.35
C VAL A 158 12.54 7.84 -0.68
N LEU A 159 12.46 6.53 -0.41
CA LEU A 159 11.77 5.59 -1.28
C LEU A 159 10.26 5.85 -1.35
N LEU A 160 9.64 6.24 -0.23
CA LEU A 160 8.25 6.69 -0.21
C LEU A 160 8.07 7.98 -1.03
N ALA A 161 8.97 8.96 -0.87
CA ALA A 161 8.97 10.19 -1.69
C ALA A 161 9.04 9.86 -3.19
N ARG A 162 9.88 8.90 -3.59
CA ARG A 162 9.95 8.46 -4.99
C ARG A 162 8.61 7.98 -5.51
N VAL A 163 7.85 7.24 -4.72
CA VAL A 163 6.54 6.73 -5.13
C VAL A 163 5.50 7.85 -5.17
N LEU A 164 5.52 8.77 -4.20
CA LEU A 164 4.65 9.96 -4.20
C LEU A 164 4.93 10.88 -5.39
N ALA A 165 6.20 11.01 -5.79
CA ALA A 165 6.60 11.82 -6.94
C ALA A 165 6.03 11.31 -8.28
N VAL A 166 5.53 10.07 -8.36
CA VAL A 166 4.80 9.56 -9.53
C VAL A 166 3.51 10.34 -9.74
N GLU A 167 2.89 10.84 -8.67
CA GLU A 167 1.55 11.48 -8.68
C GLU A 167 0.48 10.54 -9.27
N ALA A 168 0.60 9.25 -8.96
CA ALA A 168 -0.35 8.24 -9.40
C ALA A 168 -1.64 8.30 -8.57
N ALA A 169 -2.78 8.04 -9.21
CA ALA A 169 -4.07 7.95 -8.52
C ALA A 169 -4.16 6.76 -7.56
N THR A 170 -3.29 5.76 -7.71
CA THR A 170 -3.25 4.57 -6.86
C THR A 170 -1.81 4.25 -6.45
N LEU A 171 -1.59 3.99 -5.17
CA LEU A 171 -0.30 3.57 -4.61
C LEU A 171 -0.42 2.17 -4.01
N LEU A 172 0.52 1.30 -4.34
CA LEU A 172 0.71 -0.02 -3.75
C LEU A 172 2.03 -0.03 -3.00
N LEU A 173 1.99 -0.24 -1.68
CA LEU A 173 3.14 -0.07 -0.79
C LEU A 173 3.39 -1.38 -0.03
N ASP A 174 4.51 -2.03 -0.30
CA ASP A 174 4.90 -3.26 0.37
C ASP A 174 5.83 -2.91 1.54
N GLU A 175 5.29 -2.97 2.76
CA GLU A 175 5.96 -2.67 4.03
C GLU A 175 6.57 -1.24 4.10
N PRO A 176 5.77 -0.17 3.95
CA PRO A 176 6.27 1.19 3.92
C PRO A 176 6.88 1.68 5.24
N THR A 177 6.63 0.98 6.35
CA THR A 177 7.07 1.33 7.72
C THR A 177 8.24 0.49 8.22
N THR A 178 8.75 -0.43 7.44
CA THR A 178 9.88 -1.30 7.82
C THR A 178 11.14 -0.48 8.11
N HIS A 179 11.87 -0.86 9.16
CA HIS A 179 13.07 -0.18 9.67
C HIS A 179 12.84 1.23 10.25
N LEU A 180 11.59 1.62 10.49
CA LEU A 180 11.24 2.85 11.18
C LEU A 180 10.98 2.59 12.66
N ASP A 181 11.40 3.51 13.50
CA ASP A 181 10.97 3.56 14.90
C ASP A 181 9.52 4.07 15.02
N PRO A 182 8.84 3.86 16.15
CA PRO A 182 7.43 4.20 16.30
C PRO A 182 7.05 5.63 15.93
N PRO A 183 7.79 6.69 16.30
CA PRO A 183 7.45 8.06 15.88
C PRO A 183 7.45 8.23 14.35
N HIS A 184 8.44 7.65 13.68
CA HIS A 184 8.53 7.73 12.22
C HIS A 184 7.49 6.85 11.50
N GLN A 185 7.03 5.75 12.13
CA GLN A 185 5.89 4.98 11.62
C GLN A 185 4.60 5.81 11.65
N GLU A 186 4.38 6.59 12.71
CA GLU A 186 3.25 7.52 12.82
C GLU A 186 3.32 8.63 11.76
N ASP A 187 4.51 9.17 11.48
CA ASP A 187 4.71 10.15 10.41
C ASP A 187 4.33 9.58 9.04
N VAL A 188 4.73 8.35 8.75
CA VAL A 188 4.33 7.66 7.51
C VAL A 188 2.81 7.44 7.50
N ALA A 189 2.21 6.95 8.58
CA ALA A 189 0.77 6.74 8.67
C ALA A 189 -0.01 8.04 8.42
N ARG A 190 0.44 9.15 9.02
CA ARG A 190 -0.13 10.49 8.80
C ARG A 190 -0.03 10.89 7.33
N THR A 191 1.16 10.75 6.73
CA THR A 191 1.37 11.05 5.31
C THR A 191 0.43 10.24 4.40
N LEU A 192 0.29 8.94 4.64
CA LEU A 192 -0.62 8.08 3.86
C LEU A 192 -2.07 8.51 4.01
N ARG A 193 -2.50 8.85 5.22
CA ARG A 193 -3.86 9.34 5.49
C ARG A 193 -4.12 10.68 4.78
N GLU A 194 -3.18 11.61 4.84
CA GLU A 194 -3.27 12.90 4.13
C GLU A 194 -3.35 12.69 2.62
N GLN A 195 -2.53 11.82 2.05
CA GLN A 195 -2.58 11.49 0.62
C GLN A 195 -3.94 10.89 0.22
N ALA A 196 -4.51 10.02 1.05
CA ALA A 196 -5.81 9.43 0.78
C ALA A 196 -6.94 10.47 0.89
N HIS A 197 -7.02 11.21 2.00
CA HIS A 197 -8.19 12.03 2.30
C HIS A 197 -8.13 13.44 1.73
N LEU A 198 -6.93 14.05 1.65
CA LEU A 198 -6.79 15.40 1.14
C LEU A 198 -6.47 15.45 -0.35
N CYS A 199 -5.73 14.44 -0.86
CA CYS A 199 -5.33 14.38 -2.26
C CYS A 199 -6.16 13.38 -3.09
N GLY A 200 -7.06 12.61 -2.46
CA GLY A 200 -7.91 11.63 -3.14
C GLY A 200 -7.16 10.41 -3.70
N VAL A 201 -5.95 10.16 -3.23
CA VAL A 201 -5.13 9.04 -3.68
C VAL A 201 -5.62 7.73 -3.06
N THR A 202 -5.79 6.70 -3.87
CA THR A 202 -6.09 5.35 -3.36
C THR A 202 -4.81 4.67 -2.92
N ILE A 203 -4.77 4.15 -1.69
CA ILE A 203 -3.57 3.52 -1.13
C ILE A 203 -3.90 2.09 -0.69
N VAL A 204 -3.05 1.14 -1.09
CA VAL A 204 -3.04 -0.22 -0.56
C VAL A 204 -1.65 -0.51 0.00
N SER A 205 -1.56 -0.79 1.29
CA SER A 205 -0.28 -1.04 1.95
C SER A 205 -0.28 -2.38 2.68
N ALA A 206 0.74 -3.21 2.48
CA ALA A 206 1.00 -4.35 3.36
C ALA A 206 1.75 -3.84 4.59
N ILE A 207 1.20 -4.07 5.77
CA ILE A 207 1.74 -3.58 7.04
C ILE A 207 1.80 -4.71 8.05
N HIS A 208 2.91 -4.80 8.78
CA HIS A 208 3.10 -5.79 9.84
C HIS A 208 2.63 -5.26 11.20
N GLU A 209 2.89 -3.99 11.48
CA GLU A 209 2.53 -3.34 12.72
C GLU A 209 1.02 -3.03 12.74
N LEU A 210 0.27 -3.78 13.57
CA LEU A 210 -1.18 -3.62 13.65
C LEU A 210 -1.61 -2.21 14.08
N SER A 211 -0.83 -1.53 14.92
CA SER A 211 -1.10 -0.14 15.33
C SER A 211 -1.15 0.82 14.13
N VAL A 212 -0.21 0.66 13.20
CA VAL A 212 -0.17 1.44 11.96
C VAL A 212 -1.28 1.00 10.99
N ALA A 213 -1.50 -0.31 10.87
CA ALA A 213 -2.53 -0.86 9.98
C ALA A 213 -3.94 -0.40 10.37
N LEU A 214 -4.22 -0.27 11.67
CA LEU A 214 -5.49 0.22 12.21
C LEU A 214 -5.73 1.73 11.98
N ALA A 215 -4.70 2.46 11.57
CA ALA A 215 -4.83 3.85 11.14
C ALA A 215 -5.45 4.00 9.73
N ALA A 216 -5.54 2.92 8.96
CA ALA A 216 -6.20 2.90 7.66
C ALA A 216 -7.73 2.96 7.77
N ASP A 217 -8.41 3.24 6.65
CA ASP A 217 -9.88 3.23 6.59
C ASP A 217 -10.44 1.81 6.55
N ARG A 218 -9.71 0.92 5.88
CA ARG A 218 -10.14 -0.43 5.58
C ARG A 218 -9.00 -1.44 5.79
N LEU A 219 -9.40 -2.67 6.06
CA LEU A 219 -8.50 -3.80 6.15
C LEU A 219 -8.85 -4.89 5.13
N ILE A 220 -7.82 -5.49 4.58
CA ILE A 220 -7.83 -6.80 3.95
C ILE A 220 -7.07 -7.72 4.89
N VAL A 221 -7.77 -8.67 5.50
CA VAL A 221 -7.17 -9.61 6.45
C VAL A 221 -6.91 -10.93 5.77
N MET A 222 -5.64 -11.33 5.73
CA MET A 222 -5.19 -12.57 5.10
C MET A 222 -4.73 -13.59 6.12
N GLY A 223 -5.01 -14.85 5.87
CA GLY A 223 -4.52 -15.99 6.64
C GLY A 223 -3.73 -16.97 5.78
N ARG A 224 -3.29 -18.08 6.36
CA ARG A 224 -2.52 -19.11 5.62
C ARG A 224 -3.30 -19.77 4.47
N GLY A 225 -4.62 -19.62 4.43
CA GLY A 225 -5.49 -20.17 3.38
C GLY A 225 -5.99 -19.13 2.39
N GLY A 226 -5.55 -17.89 2.45
CA GLY A 226 -6.01 -16.80 1.60
C GLY A 226 -6.74 -15.70 2.34
N LEU A 227 -7.77 -15.10 1.72
CA LEU A 227 -8.55 -14.01 2.29
C LEU A 227 -9.46 -14.50 3.42
N ILE A 228 -9.35 -13.87 4.61
CA ILE A 228 -10.27 -14.09 5.73
C ILE A 228 -11.43 -13.10 5.68
N GLY A 229 -11.15 -11.83 5.35
CA GLY A 229 -12.17 -10.81 5.21
C GLY A 229 -11.61 -9.50 4.67
N GLN A 230 -12.51 -8.66 4.17
CA GLN A 230 -12.22 -7.29 3.77
C GLN A 230 -13.36 -6.37 4.19
N GLY A 231 -13.02 -5.17 4.68
CA GLY A 231 -14.03 -4.22 5.15
C GLY A 231 -13.40 -3.03 5.83
N THR A 232 -14.20 -2.25 6.53
CA THR A 232 -13.73 -1.19 7.42
C THR A 232 -12.94 -1.79 8.59
N VAL A 233 -12.11 -0.96 9.22
CA VAL A 233 -11.41 -1.38 10.45
C VAL A 233 -12.39 -1.88 11.49
N GLN A 234 -13.54 -1.21 11.67
CA GLN A 234 -14.57 -1.62 12.63
C GLN A 234 -15.15 -2.99 12.31
N GLU A 235 -15.47 -3.29 11.06
CA GLU A 235 -15.95 -4.62 10.63
C GLU A 235 -14.90 -5.71 10.91
N ALA A 236 -13.63 -5.43 10.65
CA ALA A 236 -12.54 -6.37 10.93
C ALA A 236 -12.39 -6.69 12.42
N LEU A 237 -12.60 -5.68 13.27
CA LEU A 237 -12.56 -5.81 14.72
C LEU A 237 -13.73 -6.61 15.27
N HIS A 238 -14.96 -6.33 14.81
CA HIS A 238 -16.17 -7.05 15.24
C HIS A 238 -16.23 -8.47 14.71
N GLY A 239 -15.67 -8.72 13.52
CA GLY A 239 -15.72 -10.02 12.84
C GLY A 239 -14.66 -11.03 13.27
N ASP A 240 -13.87 -10.75 14.32
CA ASP A 240 -12.75 -11.61 14.77
C ASP A 240 -11.74 -11.98 13.69
N TRP A 241 -11.68 -11.20 12.60
CA TRP A 241 -10.82 -11.53 11.44
C TRP A 241 -9.34 -11.57 11.82
N LEU A 242 -8.91 -10.62 12.66
CA LEU A 242 -7.53 -10.54 13.12
C LEU A 242 -7.18 -11.74 14.02
N SER A 243 -8.07 -12.13 14.93
CA SER A 243 -7.87 -13.31 15.78
C SER A 243 -7.77 -14.59 14.96
N LYS A 244 -8.61 -14.73 13.92
CA LYS A 244 -8.55 -15.86 12.98
C LYS A 244 -7.25 -15.87 12.16
N ALA A 245 -6.79 -14.69 11.72
CA ALA A 245 -5.58 -14.56 10.91
C ALA A 245 -4.32 -14.96 11.69
N PHE A 246 -4.19 -14.45 12.92
CA PHE A 246 -2.98 -14.60 13.73
C PHE A 246 -3.03 -15.81 14.67
N GLY A 247 -4.17 -16.52 14.76
CA GLY A 247 -4.33 -17.68 15.65
C GLY A 247 -4.23 -17.33 17.14
N ALA A 248 -4.44 -16.06 17.50
CA ALA A 248 -4.36 -15.54 18.84
C ALA A 248 -5.56 -14.65 19.15
N ARG A 249 -6.08 -14.71 20.38
CA ARG A 249 -7.10 -13.74 20.82
C ARG A 249 -6.48 -12.35 20.87
N ILE A 250 -6.91 -11.47 19.98
CA ILE A 250 -6.47 -10.07 19.93
C ILE A 250 -7.51 -9.24 20.65
N LYS A 251 -7.11 -8.58 21.74
CA LYS A 251 -7.94 -7.59 22.42
C LYS A 251 -7.54 -6.20 21.92
N ILE A 252 -8.52 -5.45 21.44
CA ILE A 252 -8.32 -4.06 21.04
C ILE A 252 -8.85 -3.19 22.16
N ILE A 253 -8.02 -2.27 22.61
CA ILE A 253 -8.36 -1.28 23.64
C ILE A 253 -8.41 0.06 22.91
N SER A 254 -9.61 0.64 22.84
CA SER A 254 -9.78 2.00 22.33
C SER A 254 -9.66 2.98 23.50
N HIS A 255 -8.70 3.87 23.45
CA HIS A 255 -8.51 4.94 24.42
C HIS A 255 -8.26 6.25 23.69
N GLY A 256 -9.08 7.29 23.96
CA GLY A 256 -8.90 8.62 23.37
C GLY A 256 -8.93 8.67 21.84
N GLY A 257 -9.70 7.80 21.16
CA GLY A 257 -9.75 7.73 19.70
C GLY A 257 -8.62 6.94 19.04
N THR A 258 -7.68 6.41 19.82
CA THR A 258 -6.60 5.55 19.35
C THR A 258 -6.91 4.10 19.71
N SER A 259 -6.80 3.20 18.73
CA SER A 259 -6.97 1.76 18.94
C SER A 259 -5.61 1.10 19.19
N LEU A 260 -5.41 0.58 20.38
CA LEU A 260 -4.25 -0.22 20.75
C LEU A 260 -4.63 -1.69 20.75
N TRP A 261 -3.76 -2.54 20.26
CA TRP A 261 -3.94 -3.98 20.33
C TRP A 261 -3.07 -4.58 21.41
N GLN A 262 -3.57 -5.62 22.09
CA GLN A 262 -2.82 -6.39 23.07
C GLN A 262 -3.06 -7.88 22.81
N PRO A 263 -2.00 -8.70 22.63
CA PRO A 263 -2.16 -10.13 22.61
C PRO A 263 -2.65 -10.58 24.02
N ARG A 264 -3.72 -11.36 24.07
CA ARG A 264 -4.11 -12.03 25.31
C ARG A 264 -3.12 -13.18 25.52
N LEU A 265 -2.21 -13.02 26.44
CA LEU A 265 -1.40 -14.14 26.94
C LEU A 265 -2.37 -15.22 27.42
N ARG A 266 -2.12 -16.49 27.09
CA ARG A 266 -2.85 -17.60 27.71
C ARG A 266 -2.60 -17.48 29.21
N GLU A 267 -3.66 -17.35 30.00
CA GLU A 267 -3.55 -17.63 31.42
C GLU A 267 -3.08 -19.08 31.47
N THR A 268 -1.88 -19.29 31.99
CA THR A 268 -1.45 -20.63 32.42
C THR A 268 -2.46 -21.06 33.45
N SER A 269 -3.35 -22.01 33.12
CA SER A 269 -4.10 -22.72 34.11
C SER A 269 -3.06 -23.41 34.98
N ASP A 270 -2.88 -22.89 36.20
CA ASP A 270 -2.28 -23.65 37.28
C ASP A 270 -3.17 -24.86 37.54
N ASP A 271 -2.74 -26.05 37.10
CA ASP A 271 -3.14 -27.36 37.60
C ASP A 271 -2.16 -27.80 38.68
#